data_f5144bacbd9485b8fc4b379827a6651e
#
_entry.id   f5144bacbd9485b8fc4b379827a6651e
#
_cell.length_a   1.000
_cell.length_b   1.000
_cell.length_c   1.000
_cell.angle_alpha   90.00
_cell.angle_beta   90.00
_cell.angle_gamma   90.00
#
_symmetry.space_group_name_H-M   'P 1'
#
loop_
_entity.id
_entity.type
_entity.pdbx_description
1 polymer ?
#
loop_
_entity_poly.entity_id
_entity_poly.type
_entity_poly.pdbx_seq_one_letter_code
_entity_poly.pdbx_strand_id
1 'polypeptide(L)'
;MLLFYWGNAPADTCPDSEEAAVWISEGTQDIRVKGVTTDRPADRLVVVNPTGEHELKAEVRGGPPWSLTSDLPSSFSSGRVELRRGEEVIACASISSGSTRSSGSGWTRPLEAFYSAWIEQLFDGPNEAALNFKSLEPVIRDPERNFLWGHLGQNEDQRLPADPDCADLPYYLRTYFAWKMGLPVAYRACDRGTANRPPSCGAPTLDDRFTRGSQSAGAFTQLMRQIANTVHSGSARTGLASEKTDFYPLPLRRDALWPGTVYADPYGHTLIIAKWVPQTAERSGILFAADAQPDNSVARKRFWEGNFLFANIDGAGPGFKQFRPIEQTSWGVTLLNNDQLSQAAPVAPLSLDQGDLDPESFYARMALLINPQGLSPETALDTMLDALQEQVETRVGSVNNGEQYLRQHRGTVIAMPSGAGIFEAMGPWEDYATPSRDMRLLIAIKVLTQLPTHIDRHPELYPGAASGSRIVDRLESELEARKIQYTRTDGTTWSLSLKDIVDRKAAFETAYNPNDCVEIRWGADEGSSEASTCQRRAPAEQHAKLEQYRRWFQQTQRPSR
;
A
#
# COMPACT_ATOMS: atom_id res chain seq x y z
N MET A 1 -64.46 -8.62 20.94
CA MET A 1 -64.02 -9.01 19.60
C MET A 1 -62.95 -8.01 19.18
N LEU A 2 -61.72 -8.31 19.56
CA LEU A 2 -60.55 -7.47 19.26
C LEU A 2 -59.95 -7.99 17.96
N LEU A 3 -60.08 -7.23 16.89
CA LEU A 3 -59.43 -7.47 15.59
C LEU A 3 -57.96 -7.04 15.71
N PHE A 4 -57.04 -8.04 15.71
CA PHE A 4 -55.63 -7.78 15.49
C PHE A 4 -55.43 -7.44 14.00
N TYR A 5 -55.12 -6.20 13.71
CA TYR A 5 -54.55 -5.79 12.43
C TYR A 5 -53.13 -6.30 12.37
N TRP A 6 -52.89 -7.35 11.63
CA TRP A 6 -51.55 -7.67 11.15
C TRP A 6 -51.24 -6.66 10.05
N GLY A 7 -50.49 -5.65 10.39
CA GLY A 7 -49.87 -4.77 9.41
C GLY A 7 -48.83 -5.59 8.64
N ASN A 8 -49.12 -5.91 7.38
CA ASN A 8 -48.12 -6.35 6.44
C ASN A 8 -47.07 -5.23 6.34
N ALA A 9 -45.91 -5.43 6.88
CA ALA A 9 -44.75 -4.61 6.55
C ALA A 9 -44.50 -4.75 5.03
N PRO A 10 -44.20 -3.68 4.30
CA PRO A 10 -43.88 -3.77 2.90
C PRO A 10 -42.63 -4.62 2.70
N ALA A 11 -42.77 -5.76 2.04
CA ALA A 11 -41.82 -6.86 2.02
C ALA A 11 -40.71 -6.70 0.97
N ASP A 12 -40.29 -5.50 0.55
CA ASP A 12 -39.35 -5.43 -0.59
C ASP A 12 -38.37 -4.24 -0.65
N THR A 13 -38.22 -3.41 0.35
CA THR A 13 -37.23 -2.33 0.29
C THR A 13 -36.06 -2.59 1.22
N CYS A 14 -34.84 -2.67 0.65
CA CYS A 14 -33.62 -2.63 1.42
C CYS A 14 -33.53 -1.32 2.21
N PRO A 15 -33.05 -1.33 3.47
CA PRO A 15 -32.78 -0.10 4.18
C PRO A 15 -31.73 0.73 3.42
N ASP A 16 -32.00 2.01 3.28
CA ASP A 16 -31.01 2.97 2.76
C ASP A 16 -30.05 3.32 3.91
N SER A 17 -28.79 2.97 3.77
CA SER A 17 -27.78 3.14 4.82
C SER A 17 -26.56 3.91 4.29
N GLU A 18 -26.19 4.96 4.99
CA GLU A 18 -24.96 5.70 4.72
C GLU A 18 -23.72 5.01 5.32
N GLU A 19 -23.90 3.98 6.17
CA GLU A 19 -22.83 3.33 6.93
C GLU A 19 -22.62 1.85 6.55
N ALA A 20 -23.51 1.28 5.75
CA ALA A 20 -23.45 -0.13 5.38
C ALA A 20 -23.94 -0.37 3.96
N ALA A 21 -23.38 -1.41 3.32
CA ALA A 21 -23.87 -1.88 2.02
C ALA A 21 -23.53 -3.35 1.79
N VAL A 22 -24.25 -3.97 0.84
CA VAL A 22 -24.02 -5.32 0.34
C VAL A 22 -23.84 -5.28 -1.16
N TRP A 23 -22.78 -5.94 -1.66
CA TRP A 23 -22.56 -6.16 -3.09
C TRP A 23 -22.56 -7.63 -3.41
N ILE A 24 -23.13 -7.94 -4.56
CA ILE A 24 -23.14 -9.27 -5.17
C ILE A 24 -22.35 -9.16 -6.47
N SER A 25 -21.33 -9.99 -6.63
CA SER A 25 -20.52 -10.08 -7.85
C SER A 25 -20.76 -11.42 -8.51
N GLU A 26 -21.31 -11.42 -9.72
CA GLU A 26 -21.47 -12.60 -10.55
C GLU A 26 -20.15 -12.83 -11.31
N GLY A 27 -19.19 -13.51 -10.66
CA GLY A 27 -17.99 -13.97 -11.33
C GLY A 27 -18.29 -15.04 -12.38
N THR A 28 -17.30 -15.40 -13.19
CA THR A 28 -17.47 -16.41 -14.26
C THR A 28 -17.70 -17.84 -13.72
N GLN A 29 -17.46 -18.09 -12.45
CA GLN A 29 -17.59 -19.42 -11.83
C GLN A 29 -18.50 -19.42 -10.59
N ASP A 30 -18.44 -18.37 -9.76
CA ASP A 30 -19.18 -18.30 -8.51
C ASP A 30 -19.76 -16.89 -8.29
N ILE A 31 -20.93 -16.84 -7.66
CA ILE A 31 -21.51 -15.60 -7.18
C ILE A 31 -20.92 -15.32 -5.80
N ARG A 32 -20.32 -14.16 -5.61
CA ARG A 32 -19.72 -13.75 -4.34
C ARG A 32 -20.48 -12.59 -3.73
N VAL A 33 -20.57 -12.59 -2.40
CA VAL A 33 -21.24 -11.55 -1.63
C VAL A 33 -20.23 -10.88 -0.72
N LYS A 34 -20.26 -9.55 -0.67
CA LYS A 34 -19.49 -8.77 0.28
C LYS A 34 -20.39 -7.73 0.97
N GLY A 35 -20.53 -7.87 2.29
CA GLY A 35 -21.12 -6.86 3.15
C GLY A 35 -20.03 -5.99 3.78
N VAL A 36 -20.25 -4.69 3.89
CA VAL A 36 -19.36 -3.76 4.60
C VAL A 36 -20.12 -2.87 5.56
N THR A 37 -19.45 -2.47 6.65
CA THR A 37 -19.95 -1.50 7.61
C THR A 37 -18.83 -0.55 8.05
N THR A 38 -19.17 0.68 8.42
CA THR A 38 -18.19 1.71 8.78
C THR A 38 -18.32 2.23 10.22
N ASP A 39 -19.45 2.00 10.88
CA ASP A 39 -19.75 2.44 12.25
C ASP A 39 -19.43 1.36 13.30
N ARG A 40 -19.94 0.15 13.08
CA ARG A 40 -19.81 -1.01 13.96
C ARG A 40 -19.83 -2.29 13.14
N PRO A 41 -19.25 -3.40 13.64
CA PRO A 41 -19.28 -4.68 12.93
C PRO A 41 -20.72 -5.17 12.72
N ALA A 42 -20.94 -5.81 11.57
CA ALA A 42 -22.05 -6.72 11.36
C ALA A 42 -21.60 -8.14 11.76
N ASP A 43 -22.56 -9.02 12.05
CA ASP A 43 -22.25 -10.36 12.52
C ASP A 43 -22.56 -11.46 11.51
N ARG A 44 -23.48 -11.24 10.56
CA ARG A 44 -23.88 -12.28 9.61
C ARG A 44 -24.39 -11.75 8.27
N LEU A 45 -24.27 -12.61 7.25
CA LEU A 45 -24.92 -12.49 5.94
C LEU A 45 -26.01 -13.56 5.85
N VAL A 46 -27.23 -13.16 5.48
CA VAL A 46 -28.40 -14.03 5.42
C VAL A 46 -29.05 -13.92 4.05
N VAL A 47 -29.26 -15.05 3.38
CA VAL A 47 -30.09 -15.12 2.18
C VAL A 47 -31.54 -15.26 2.61
N VAL A 48 -32.40 -14.38 2.11
CA VAL A 48 -33.85 -14.44 2.30
C VAL A 48 -34.51 -14.70 0.95
N ASN A 49 -35.23 -15.81 0.86
CA ASN A 49 -35.95 -16.21 -0.34
C ASN A 49 -37.31 -16.82 0.03
N PRO A 50 -38.18 -17.23 -0.95
CA PRO A 50 -39.48 -17.84 -0.65
C PRO A 50 -39.42 -19.14 0.17
N THR A 51 -38.26 -19.79 0.26
CA THR A 51 -38.10 -21.04 1.02
C THR A 51 -37.69 -20.80 2.47
N GLY A 52 -37.32 -19.58 2.82
CA GLY A 52 -36.92 -19.18 4.18
C GLY A 52 -35.64 -18.37 4.22
N GLU A 53 -35.07 -18.29 5.43
CA GLU A 53 -33.81 -17.61 5.73
C GLU A 53 -32.66 -18.62 5.82
N HIS A 54 -31.52 -18.29 5.22
CA HIS A 54 -30.33 -19.14 5.19
C HIS A 54 -29.09 -18.29 5.50
N GLU A 55 -28.44 -18.55 6.62
CA GLU A 55 -27.18 -17.88 6.99
C GLU A 55 -26.04 -18.40 6.12
N LEU A 56 -25.25 -17.48 5.58
CA LEU A 56 -24.06 -17.77 4.78
C LEU A 56 -22.83 -17.90 5.70
N LYS A 57 -21.96 -18.86 5.41
CA LYS A 57 -20.66 -18.95 6.07
C LYS A 57 -19.76 -17.84 5.54
N ALA A 58 -19.59 -16.78 6.32
CA ALA A 58 -18.81 -15.62 5.91
C ALA A 58 -17.42 -15.59 6.55
N GLU A 59 -16.42 -15.16 5.78
CA GLU A 59 -15.15 -14.70 6.29
C GLU A 59 -15.33 -13.27 6.82
N VAL A 60 -15.00 -13.07 8.10
CA VAL A 60 -15.12 -11.77 8.79
C VAL A 60 -13.77 -11.11 8.85
N ARG A 61 -13.69 -9.84 8.43
CA ARG A 61 -12.50 -8.99 8.56
C ARG A 61 -12.75 -7.84 9.51
N GLY A 62 -11.78 -7.59 10.39
CA GLY A 62 -11.85 -6.53 11.39
C GLY A 62 -11.67 -5.14 10.78
N GLY A 63 -12.28 -4.14 11.41
CA GLY A 63 -12.31 -2.76 10.92
C GLY A 63 -11.95 -1.71 11.95
N PRO A 64 -12.34 -0.40 11.73
CA PRO A 64 -13.08 0.09 10.57
C PRO A 64 -12.27 0.16 9.28
N PRO A 65 -12.91 -0.01 8.11
CA PRO A 65 -14.24 -0.60 7.92
C PRO A 65 -14.23 -2.11 8.16
N TRP A 66 -15.36 -2.68 8.58
CA TRP A 66 -15.55 -4.12 8.72
C TRP A 66 -16.13 -4.72 7.46
N SER A 67 -15.78 -5.97 7.14
CA SER A 67 -16.37 -6.66 6.01
C SER A 67 -16.64 -8.13 6.30
N LEU A 68 -17.69 -8.65 5.66
CA LEU A 68 -18.04 -10.06 5.60
C LEU A 68 -18.04 -10.49 4.13
N THR A 69 -17.34 -11.57 3.80
CA THR A 69 -17.28 -12.11 2.44
C THR A 69 -17.75 -13.55 2.47
N SER A 70 -18.60 -13.91 1.51
CA SER A 70 -19.10 -15.29 1.35
C SER A 70 -19.33 -15.61 -0.12
N ASP A 71 -19.22 -16.90 -0.47
CA ASP A 71 -19.75 -17.41 -1.71
C ASP A 71 -21.26 -17.60 -1.57
N LEU A 72 -22.00 -17.30 -2.63
CA LEU A 72 -23.42 -17.56 -2.72
C LEU A 72 -23.63 -18.88 -3.49
N PRO A 73 -24.13 -19.94 -2.82
CA PRO A 73 -24.40 -21.20 -3.50
C PRO A 73 -25.33 -21.04 -4.70
N SER A 74 -25.07 -21.72 -5.80
CA SER A 74 -25.85 -21.67 -7.05
C SER A 74 -27.33 -22.10 -6.89
N SER A 75 -27.67 -22.71 -5.75
CA SER A 75 -29.06 -23.00 -5.37
C SER A 75 -29.89 -21.75 -5.09
N PHE A 76 -29.26 -20.60 -4.83
CA PHE A 76 -29.93 -19.33 -4.58
C PHE A 76 -29.94 -18.47 -5.86
N SER A 77 -30.95 -18.68 -6.71
CA SER A 77 -31.13 -17.94 -7.98
C SER A 77 -32.04 -16.72 -7.86
N SER A 78 -32.68 -16.52 -6.71
CA SER A 78 -33.59 -15.40 -6.43
C SER A 78 -33.70 -15.13 -4.94
N GLY A 79 -34.11 -13.92 -4.58
CA GLY A 79 -34.22 -13.45 -3.21
C GLY A 79 -33.33 -12.25 -2.96
N ARG A 80 -32.94 -12.03 -1.72
CA ARG A 80 -32.02 -10.96 -1.33
C ARG A 80 -30.99 -11.48 -0.32
N VAL A 81 -29.83 -10.87 -0.30
CA VAL A 81 -28.83 -11.05 0.75
C VAL A 81 -28.92 -9.88 1.69
N GLU A 82 -29.06 -10.16 2.97
CA GLU A 82 -29.12 -9.19 4.06
C GLU A 82 -27.83 -9.23 4.87
N LEU A 83 -27.31 -8.05 5.18
CA LEU A 83 -26.26 -7.85 6.18
C LEU A 83 -26.96 -7.50 7.49
N ARG A 84 -26.71 -8.28 8.53
CA ARG A 84 -27.42 -8.16 9.80
C ARG A 84 -26.47 -7.89 10.97
N ARG A 85 -27.05 -7.20 11.97
CA ARG A 85 -26.50 -7.00 13.31
C ARG A 85 -27.54 -7.50 14.30
N GLY A 86 -27.33 -8.69 14.88
CA GLY A 86 -28.40 -9.41 15.57
C GLY A 86 -29.57 -9.68 14.63
N GLU A 87 -30.76 -9.22 15.00
CA GLU A 87 -31.96 -9.32 14.16
C GLU A 87 -32.19 -8.11 13.24
N GLU A 88 -31.38 -7.05 13.39
CA GLU A 88 -31.49 -5.83 12.61
C GLU A 88 -30.90 -6.02 11.20
N VAL A 89 -31.66 -5.74 10.16
CA VAL A 89 -31.17 -5.66 8.78
C VAL A 89 -30.60 -4.27 8.56
N ILE A 90 -29.27 -4.17 8.37
CA ILE A 90 -28.56 -2.88 8.22
C ILE A 90 -28.30 -2.52 6.76
N ALA A 91 -28.25 -3.51 5.87
CA ALA A 91 -28.18 -3.32 4.42
C ALA A 91 -28.65 -4.60 3.71
N CYS A 92 -29.04 -4.51 2.45
CA CYS A 92 -29.32 -5.69 1.65
C CYS A 92 -29.09 -5.45 0.14
N ALA A 93 -28.99 -6.56 -0.61
CA ALA A 93 -28.91 -6.55 -2.08
C ALA A 93 -29.75 -7.66 -2.66
N SER A 94 -30.39 -7.41 -3.80
CA SER A 94 -31.23 -8.38 -4.52
C SER A 94 -30.38 -9.32 -5.39
N ILE A 95 -30.62 -10.62 -5.31
CA ILE A 95 -29.90 -11.64 -6.09
C ILE A 95 -30.30 -11.59 -7.59
N SER A 96 -31.52 -11.18 -7.92
CA SER A 96 -32.05 -11.20 -9.29
C SER A 96 -31.65 -10.00 -10.17
N SER A 97 -31.03 -8.98 -9.61
CA SER A 97 -30.77 -7.72 -10.30
C SER A 97 -29.29 -7.53 -10.68
N GLY A 98 -28.56 -8.58 -10.95
CA GLY A 98 -27.16 -8.55 -11.39
C GLY A 98 -26.45 -7.23 -11.07
N SER A 99 -25.53 -7.22 -10.13
CA SER A 99 -24.79 -6.08 -9.60
C SER A 99 -25.61 -4.83 -9.28
N THR A 100 -25.68 -4.46 -8.03
CA THR A 100 -26.08 -3.10 -7.61
C THR A 100 -25.11 -2.10 -8.24
N ARG A 101 -25.48 -1.60 -9.44
CA ARG A 101 -24.85 -0.38 -9.95
C ARG A 101 -25.13 0.69 -8.93
N SER A 102 -24.08 1.29 -8.40
CA SER A 102 -24.25 2.47 -7.56
C SER A 102 -24.99 3.51 -8.41
N SER A 103 -26.26 3.76 -8.10
CA SER A 103 -27.04 4.73 -8.84
C SER A 103 -26.53 6.14 -8.53
N GLY A 104 -25.52 6.59 -9.30
CA GLY A 104 -25.35 8.01 -9.61
C GLY A 104 -24.83 8.97 -8.54
N SER A 105 -24.39 8.56 -7.35
CA SER A 105 -24.02 9.52 -6.28
C SER A 105 -22.52 9.81 -6.12
N GLY A 106 -21.64 9.20 -6.93
CA GLY A 106 -20.19 9.36 -6.76
C GLY A 106 -19.59 8.43 -5.69
N TRP A 107 -18.51 8.86 -5.04
CA TRP A 107 -17.79 8.08 -4.02
C TRP A 107 -18.40 8.30 -2.63
N THR A 108 -19.33 7.43 -2.27
CA THR A 108 -19.98 7.43 -0.95
C THR A 108 -19.15 6.70 0.11
N ARG A 109 -19.48 6.90 1.40
CA ARG A 109 -18.81 6.20 2.50
C ARG A 109 -18.87 4.68 2.40
N PRO A 110 -19.99 4.02 2.09
CA PRO A 110 -20.02 2.57 1.86
C PRO A 110 -19.15 2.12 0.67
N LEU A 111 -19.07 2.92 -0.41
CA LEU A 111 -18.20 2.61 -1.55
C LEU A 111 -16.72 2.73 -1.21
N GLU A 112 -16.32 3.72 -0.40
CA GLU A 112 -14.97 3.80 0.15
C GLU A 112 -14.66 2.60 1.06
N ALA A 113 -15.60 2.15 1.86
CA ALA A 113 -15.47 0.95 2.69
C ALA A 113 -15.34 -0.32 1.84
N PHE A 114 -16.08 -0.42 0.73
CA PHE A 114 -15.94 -1.54 -0.19
C PHE A 114 -14.59 -1.51 -0.92
N TYR A 115 -14.15 -0.34 -1.38
CA TYR A 115 -12.81 -0.16 -1.95
C TYR A 115 -11.73 -0.62 -0.95
N SER A 116 -11.86 -0.21 0.29
CA SER A 116 -10.97 -0.61 1.38
C SER A 116 -10.94 -2.13 1.59
N ALA A 117 -12.10 -2.77 1.70
CA ALA A 117 -12.21 -4.21 1.86
C ALA A 117 -11.67 -5.00 0.65
N TRP A 118 -11.82 -4.44 -0.55
CA TRP A 118 -11.26 -5.00 -1.77
C TRP A 118 -9.72 -4.91 -1.79
N ILE A 119 -9.13 -3.76 -1.42
CA ILE A 119 -7.68 -3.58 -1.30
C ILE A 119 -7.10 -4.56 -0.28
N GLU A 120 -7.74 -4.71 0.88
CA GLU A 120 -7.29 -5.64 1.92
C GLU A 120 -7.24 -7.08 1.38
N GLN A 121 -8.25 -7.51 0.63
CA GLN A 121 -8.29 -8.85 0.04
C GLN A 121 -7.22 -9.05 -1.03
N LEU A 122 -6.94 -8.05 -1.88
CA LEU A 122 -5.91 -8.14 -2.93
C LEU A 122 -4.54 -8.50 -2.36
N PHE A 123 -4.17 -7.90 -1.24
CA PHE A 123 -2.85 -8.04 -0.63
C PHE A 123 -2.85 -8.91 0.63
N ASP A 124 -3.91 -9.71 0.81
CA ASP A 124 -3.98 -10.63 1.96
C ASP A 124 -3.03 -11.82 1.80
N GLY A 125 -2.65 -12.39 2.95
CA GLY A 125 -1.79 -13.56 3.08
C GLY A 125 -1.24 -13.68 4.49
N PRO A 126 -0.46 -14.73 4.78
CA PRO A 126 0.13 -14.93 6.09
C PRO A 126 0.89 -13.68 6.57
N ASN A 127 0.74 -13.35 7.86
CA ASN A 127 1.34 -12.13 8.40
C ASN A 127 2.88 -12.22 8.47
N GLU A 128 3.41 -13.43 8.52
CA GLU A 128 4.84 -13.72 8.59
C GLU A 128 5.50 -13.85 7.21
N ALA A 129 4.70 -13.90 6.15
CA ALA A 129 5.20 -14.07 4.79
C ALA A 129 5.48 -12.74 4.11
N ALA A 130 6.66 -12.61 3.52
CA ALA A 130 6.95 -11.58 2.54
C ALA A 130 6.16 -11.86 1.25
N LEU A 131 5.24 -10.97 0.90
CA LEU A 131 4.48 -11.06 -0.34
C LEU A 131 5.14 -10.17 -1.40
N ASN A 132 5.75 -10.81 -2.39
CA ASN A 132 6.39 -10.15 -3.52
C ASN A 132 5.87 -10.74 -4.83
N PHE A 133 5.44 -9.86 -5.73
CA PHE A 133 4.92 -10.20 -7.04
C PHE A 133 5.78 -9.53 -8.11
N LYS A 134 6.00 -10.21 -9.25
CA LYS A 134 6.77 -9.64 -10.37
C LYS A 134 6.10 -8.43 -11.02
N SER A 135 4.77 -8.33 -10.91
CA SER A 135 3.94 -7.23 -11.36
C SER A 135 2.62 -7.27 -10.60
N LEU A 136 1.74 -6.31 -10.80
CA LEU A 136 0.39 -6.34 -10.24
C LEU A 136 -0.53 -7.36 -10.95
N GLU A 137 -0.17 -7.83 -12.14
CA GLU A 137 -0.98 -8.77 -12.93
C GLU A 137 -1.37 -10.05 -12.16
N PRO A 138 -0.44 -10.77 -11.48
CA PRO A 138 -0.80 -11.96 -10.70
C PRO A 138 -1.78 -11.67 -9.57
N VAL A 139 -1.83 -10.44 -9.06
CA VAL A 139 -2.74 -10.03 -7.99
C VAL A 139 -4.14 -9.74 -8.56
N ILE A 140 -4.22 -8.96 -9.63
CA ILE A 140 -5.50 -8.54 -10.24
C ILE A 140 -6.18 -9.70 -10.98
N ARG A 141 -5.40 -10.63 -11.56
CA ARG A 141 -5.93 -11.76 -12.34
C ARG A 141 -6.27 -13.00 -11.48
N ASP A 142 -5.96 -12.96 -10.21
CA ASP A 142 -6.28 -14.04 -9.27
C ASP A 142 -7.71 -13.85 -8.72
N PRO A 143 -8.68 -14.74 -9.04
CA PRO A 143 -10.04 -14.63 -8.56
C PRO A 143 -10.18 -14.80 -7.03
N GLU A 144 -9.24 -15.48 -6.38
CA GLU A 144 -9.23 -15.62 -4.91
C GLU A 144 -8.85 -14.31 -4.22
N ARG A 145 -7.95 -13.54 -4.84
CA ARG A 145 -7.54 -12.22 -4.33
C ARG A 145 -8.46 -11.10 -4.75
N ASN A 146 -8.92 -11.14 -6.00
CA ASN A 146 -9.69 -10.06 -6.60
C ASN A 146 -11.19 -10.35 -6.57
N PHE A 147 -11.90 -9.85 -5.58
CA PHE A 147 -13.35 -9.97 -5.47
C PHE A 147 -14.08 -9.47 -6.74
N LEU A 148 -13.52 -8.47 -7.44
CA LEU A 148 -14.11 -7.89 -8.66
C LEU A 148 -13.65 -8.58 -9.95
N TRP A 149 -12.93 -9.70 -9.86
CA TRP A 149 -12.52 -10.46 -11.03
C TRP A 149 -13.74 -10.94 -11.83
N GLY A 150 -13.77 -10.63 -13.12
CA GLY A 150 -14.89 -11.00 -14.00
C GLY A 150 -16.22 -10.30 -13.69
N HIS A 151 -16.24 -9.26 -12.84
CA HIS A 151 -17.47 -8.59 -12.40
C HIS A 151 -18.34 -8.03 -13.54
N LEU A 152 -17.73 -7.66 -14.66
CA LEU A 152 -18.48 -7.15 -15.83
C LEU A 152 -18.96 -8.27 -16.78
N GLY A 153 -18.62 -9.54 -16.50
CA GLY A 153 -19.03 -10.69 -17.30
C GLY A 153 -18.43 -10.75 -18.71
N GLN A 154 -17.30 -10.05 -18.97
CA GLN A 154 -16.71 -9.90 -20.30
C GLN A 154 -15.33 -10.58 -20.42
N ASN A 155 -14.91 -11.39 -19.44
CA ASN A 155 -13.53 -11.91 -19.29
C ASN A 155 -12.48 -10.80 -19.32
N GLU A 156 -12.83 -9.64 -18.85
CA GLU A 156 -12.12 -8.38 -18.99
C GLU A 156 -10.76 -8.36 -18.28
N ASP A 157 -10.59 -9.17 -17.23
CA ASP A 157 -9.37 -9.18 -16.42
C ASP A 157 -8.28 -10.11 -16.96
N GLN A 158 -8.61 -11.05 -17.85
CA GLN A 158 -7.67 -12.10 -18.29
C GLN A 158 -6.41 -11.56 -18.97
N ARG A 159 -6.50 -10.44 -19.68
CA ARG A 159 -5.41 -9.84 -20.46
C ARG A 159 -5.17 -8.37 -20.12
N LEU A 160 -5.67 -7.92 -18.97
CA LEU A 160 -5.53 -6.55 -18.55
C LEU A 160 -4.06 -6.29 -18.18
N PRO A 161 -3.37 -5.30 -18.79
CA PRO A 161 -2.04 -4.89 -18.34
C PRO A 161 -2.12 -4.30 -16.93
N ALA A 162 -1.22 -4.71 -16.05
CA ALA A 162 -1.15 -4.24 -14.67
C ALA A 162 0.32 -4.20 -14.20
N ASP A 163 1.02 -3.18 -14.69
CA ASP A 163 2.44 -2.93 -14.47
C ASP A 163 2.70 -1.47 -13.98
N PRO A 164 1.97 -1.00 -12.95
CA PRO A 164 2.16 0.33 -12.42
C PRO A 164 3.51 0.45 -11.69
N ASP A 165 4.10 1.65 -11.72
CA ASP A 165 5.14 2.05 -10.79
C ASP A 165 4.56 2.50 -9.44
N CYS A 166 5.41 3.03 -8.53
CA CYS A 166 4.96 3.46 -7.20
C CYS A 166 3.97 4.64 -7.23
N ALA A 167 4.06 5.53 -8.20
CA ALA A 167 3.17 6.65 -8.34
C ALA A 167 1.84 6.25 -8.98
N ASP A 168 1.90 5.31 -9.91
CA ASP A 168 0.74 4.82 -10.67
C ASP A 168 -0.12 3.85 -9.87
N LEU A 169 0.45 3.07 -8.94
CA LEU A 169 -0.25 2.03 -8.20
C LEU A 169 -1.54 2.53 -7.52
N PRO A 170 -1.54 3.64 -6.74
CA PRO A 170 -2.78 4.13 -6.13
C PRO A 170 -3.84 4.50 -7.17
N TYR A 171 -3.43 5.15 -8.27
CA TYR A 171 -4.35 5.54 -9.34
C TYR A 171 -4.87 4.33 -10.12
N TYR A 172 -4.01 3.33 -10.36
CA TYR A 172 -4.43 2.08 -11.01
C TYR A 172 -5.52 1.39 -10.21
N LEU A 173 -5.29 1.18 -8.92
CA LEU A 173 -6.26 0.50 -8.04
C LEU A 173 -7.55 1.31 -7.91
N ARG A 174 -7.46 2.63 -7.75
CA ARG A 174 -8.62 3.52 -7.67
C ARG A 174 -9.44 3.50 -8.96
N THR A 175 -8.77 3.58 -10.12
CA THR A 175 -9.41 3.58 -11.44
C THR A 175 -9.98 2.20 -11.79
N TYR A 176 -9.29 1.11 -11.41
CA TYR A 176 -9.82 -0.24 -11.61
C TYR A 176 -11.13 -0.45 -10.85
N PHE A 177 -11.15 -0.07 -9.57
CA PHE A 177 -12.37 -0.14 -8.77
C PHE A 177 -13.49 0.74 -9.36
N ALA A 178 -13.15 1.98 -9.74
CA ALA A 178 -14.09 2.89 -10.39
C ALA A 178 -14.67 2.31 -11.68
N TRP A 179 -13.83 1.69 -12.50
CA TRP A 179 -14.25 1.03 -13.73
C TRP A 179 -15.24 -0.10 -13.46
N LYS A 180 -14.94 -0.99 -12.51
CA LYS A 180 -15.81 -2.10 -12.14
C LYS A 180 -17.15 -1.62 -11.57
N MET A 181 -17.13 -0.56 -10.77
CA MET A 181 -18.29 -0.05 -10.04
C MET A 181 -19.05 1.06 -10.81
N GLY A 182 -18.58 1.46 -12.00
CA GLY A 182 -19.22 2.54 -12.76
C GLY A 182 -19.08 3.91 -12.10
N LEU A 183 -17.94 4.22 -11.48
CA LEU A 183 -17.69 5.47 -10.74
C LEU A 183 -16.85 6.46 -11.56
N PRO A 184 -16.93 7.76 -11.26
CA PRO A 184 -16.09 8.76 -11.89
C PRO A 184 -14.65 8.70 -11.37
N VAL A 185 -13.70 9.16 -12.19
CA VAL A 185 -12.27 9.26 -11.89
C VAL A 185 -11.80 10.70 -12.07
N ALA A 186 -10.85 11.13 -11.23
CA ALA A 186 -10.20 12.43 -11.38
C ALA A 186 -8.70 12.30 -11.18
N TYR A 187 -7.92 13.11 -11.89
CA TYR A 187 -6.48 13.22 -11.76
C TYR A 187 -5.99 14.58 -12.26
N ARG A 188 -4.77 14.97 -11.84
CA ARG A 188 -4.17 16.25 -12.18
C ARG A 188 -2.75 16.09 -12.70
N ALA A 189 -2.36 16.96 -13.61
CA ALA A 189 -0.95 17.17 -13.92
C ALA A 189 -0.35 18.09 -12.84
N CYS A 190 0.75 17.64 -12.24
CA CYS A 190 1.47 18.39 -11.21
C CYS A 190 2.90 18.68 -11.66
N ASP A 191 3.52 19.73 -11.11
CA ASP A 191 4.98 19.90 -11.20
C ASP A 191 5.67 19.03 -10.15
N ARG A 192 7.00 18.94 -10.20
CA ARG A 192 7.77 18.13 -9.24
C ARG A 192 8.13 18.86 -7.94
N GLY A 193 7.75 20.12 -7.80
CA GLY A 193 8.16 20.99 -6.69
C GLY A 193 9.62 21.43 -6.78
N THR A 194 10.11 22.01 -5.70
CA THR A 194 11.51 22.41 -5.49
C THR A 194 11.94 22.10 -4.06
N ALA A 195 13.19 22.32 -3.69
CA ALA A 195 13.66 22.15 -2.31
C ALA A 195 12.83 22.92 -1.27
N ASN A 196 12.28 24.07 -1.66
CA ASN A 196 11.59 25.01 -0.75
C ASN A 196 10.10 25.17 -1.08
N ARG A 197 9.55 24.34 -1.96
CA ARG A 197 8.14 24.41 -2.37
C ARG A 197 7.62 23.03 -2.76
N PRO A 198 6.52 22.57 -2.14
CA PRO A 198 5.88 21.34 -2.55
C PRO A 198 5.41 21.36 -4.01
N PRO A 199 5.18 20.19 -4.64
CA PRO A 199 4.54 20.09 -5.94
C PRO A 199 3.20 20.84 -5.97
N SER A 200 2.90 21.46 -7.10
CA SER A 200 1.65 22.18 -7.36
C SER A 200 0.99 21.60 -8.61
N CYS A 201 -0.33 21.46 -8.58
CA CYS A 201 -1.08 20.83 -9.66
C CYS A 201 -1.99 21.83 -10.38
N GLY A 202 -2.28 21.53 -11.65
CA GLY A 202 -3.22 22.27 -12.47
C GLY A 202 -4.69 21.96 -12.16
N ALA A 203 -5.58 22.32 -13.09
CA ALA A 203 -6.98 21.95 -13.03
C ALA A 203 -7.15 20.40 -13.07
N PRO A 204 -8.20 19.85 -12.46
CA PRO A 204 -8.46 18.41 -12.53
C PRO A 204 -8.94 18.01 -13.93
N THR A 205 -8.50 16.86 -14.41
CA THR A 205 -9.18 16.12 -15.45
C THR A 205 -10.22 15.23 -14.76
N LEU A 206 -11.50 15.49 -15.04
CA LEU A 206 -12.63 14.73 -14.54
C LEU A 206 -13.10 13.78 -15.65
N ASP A 207 -13.21 12.50 -15.35
CA ASP A 207 -13.62 11.47 -16.30
C ASP A 207 -14.79 10.66 -15.74
N ASP A 208 -15.93 10.75 -16.39
CA ASP A 208 -17.19 10.09 -16.02
C ASP A 208 -17.60 8.99 -17.02
N ARG A 209 -16.67 8.54 -17.89
CA ARG A 209 -16.97 7.53 -18.92
C ARG A 209 -17.58 6.26 -18.36
N PHE A 210 -17.14 5.83 -17.18
CA PHE A 210 -17.64 4.60 -16.55
C PHE A 210 -19.06 4.78 -16.01
N THR A 211 -19.41 5.95 -15.50
CA THR A 211 -20.80 6.24 -15.08
C THR A 211 -21.76 6.28 -16.26
N ARG A 212 -21.25 6.62 -17.45
CA ARG A 212 -22.02 6.64 -18.71
C ARG A 212 -22.06 5.28 -19.43
N GLY A 213 -21.55 4.21 -18.82
CA GLY A 213 -21.62 2.85 -19.34
C GLY A 213 -20.46 2.42 -20.25
N SER A 214 -19.40 3.21 -20.42
CA SER A 214 -18.20 2.81 -21.17
C SER A 214 -17.28 1.89 -20.36
N GLN A 215 -17.78 0.73 -19.94
CA GLN A 215 -17.07 -0.21 -19.06
C GLN A 215 -16.28 -1.29 -19.82
N SER A 216 -15.80 -1.05 -21.04
CA SER A 216 -14.94 -2.00 -21.73
C SER A 216 -13.51 -1.97 -21.19
N ALA A 217 -12.78 -3.09 -21.28
CA ALA A 217 -11.35 -3.17 -20.94
C ALA A 217 -10.50 -2.18 -21.76
N GLY A 218 -10.90 -1.90 -23.02
CA GLY A 218 -10.25 -0.90 -23.87
C GLY A 218 -10.40 0.52 -23.33
N ALA A 219 -11.59 0.90 -22.83
CA ALA A 219 -11.83 2.20 -22.22
C ALA A 219 -11.00 2.39 -20.94
N PHE A 220 -10.90 1.35 -20.10
CA PHE A 220 -10.03 1.35 -18.92
C PHE A 220 -8.57 1.51 -19.31
N THR A 221 -8.05 0.68 -20.23
CA THR A 221 -6.63 0.73 -20.64
C THR A 221 -6.26 2.09 -21.24
N GLN A 222 -7.17 2.70 -22.03
CA GLN A 222 -6.96 4.04 -22.57
C GLN A 222 -6.84 5.09 -21.45
N LEU A 223 -7.75 5.06 -20.47
CA LEU A 223 -7.72 6.00 -19.35
C LEU A 223 -6.46 5.81 -18.50
N MET A 224 -6.08 4.56 -18.20
CA MET A 224 -4.87 4.28 -17.43
C MET A 224 -3.59 4.80 -18.11
N ARG A 225 -3.48 4.67 -19.44
CA ARG A 225 -2.36 5.27 -20.18
C ARG A 225 -2.33 6.81 -20.07
N GLN A 226 -3.49 7.45 -20.07
CA GLN A 226 -3.56 8.90 -19.88
C GLN A 226 -3.13 9.30 -18.47
N ILE A 227 -3.58 8.56 -17.46
CA ILE A 227 -3.21 8.78 -16.06
C ILE A 227 -1.70 8.58 -15.88
N ALA A 228 -1.15 7.42 -16.26
CA ALA A 228 0.27 7.09 -16.12
C ALA A 228 1.22 8.09 -16.85
N ASN A 229 0.78 8.66 -17.97
CA ASN A 229 1.52 9.72 -18.67
C ASN A 229 1.41 11.12 -18.00
N THR A 230 0.55 11.27 -16.98
CA THR A 230 0.23 12.56 -16.37
C THR A 230 0.67 12.64 -14.91
N VAL A 231 0.44 11.57 -14.15
CA VAL A 231 0.75 11.53 -12.71
C VAL A 231 2.20 11.11 -12.48
N HIS A 232 2.72 11.46 -11.34
CA HIS A 232 4.03 11.02 -10.84
C HIS A 232 4.08 11.17 -9.31
N SER A 233 5.14 10.73 -8.66
CA SER A 233 5.26 10.79 -7.20
C SER A 233 5.04 12.19 -6.58
N GLY A 234 5.20 13.26 -7.33
CA GLY A 234 4.86 14.63 -6.92
C GLY A 234 3.38 14.83 -6.67
N SER A 235 2.50 14.10 -7.36
CA SER A 235 1.05 14.21 -7.19
C SER A 235 0.60 13.91 -5.76
N ALA A 236 1.22 12.94 -5.10
CA ALA A 236 0.94 12.61 -3.70
C ALA A 236 1.66 13.53 -2.69
N ARG A 237 2.75 14.23 -3.10
CA ARG A 237 3.58 15.08 -2.22
C ARG A 237 3.19 16.55 -2.20
N THR A 238 2.04 16.92 -2.76
CA THR A 238 1.49 18.28 -2.65
C THR A 238 1.39 18.73 -1.20
N GLY A 239 1.49 20.03 -0.95
CA GLY A 239 1.38 20.58 0.41
C GLY A 239 0.08 20.15 1.09
N LEU A 240 0.13 19.90 2.40
CA LEU A 240 -1.01 19.35 3.15
C LEU A 240 -2.25 20.25 3.08
N ALA A 241 -2.08 21.56 3.12
CA ALA A 241 -3.17 22.53 3.00
C ALA A 241 -3.61 22.82 1.55
N SER A 242 -2.99 22.19 0.53
CA SER A 242 -3.30 22.49 -0.87
C SER A 242 -4.70 21.99 -1.24
N GLU A 243 -5.47 22.82 -1.94
CA GLU A 243 -6.72 22.40 -2.58
C GLU A 243 -6.52 21.86 -3.99
N LYS A 244 -5.48 22.36 -4.69
CA LYS A 244 -5.14 21.92 -6.06
C LYS A 244 -4.32 20.63 -6.00
N THR A 245 -4.97 19.54 -5.60
CA THR A 245 -4.36 18.22 -5.45
C THR A 245 -5.42 17.14 -5.59
N ASP A 246 -5.02 15.92 -5.94
CA ASP A 246 -5.90 14.76 -6.02
C ASP A 246 -6.15 14.12 -4.65
N PHE A 247 -5.37 14.54 -3.63
CA PHE A 247 -5.40 13.96 -2.30
C PHE A 247 -5.69 15.01 -1.23
N TYR A 248 -6.14 14.54 -0.06
CA TYR A 248 -6.24 15.36 1.15
C TYR A 248 -5.67 14.59 2.35
N PRO A 249 -5.04 15.27 3.32
CA PRO A 249 -4.42 14.62 4.48
C PRO A 249 -5.46 14.14 5.47
N LEU A 250 -5.18 12.98 6.09
CA LEU A 250 -6.02 12.33 7.08
C LEU A 250 -5.48 12.52 8.50
N PRO A 251 -6.33 12.48 9.55
CA PRO A 251 -5.86 12.41 10.93
C PRO A 251 -5.22 11.05 11.21
N LEU A 252 -4.18 11.03 12.07
CA LEU A 252 -3.52 9.80 12.50
C LEU A 252 -4.38 9.08 13.55
N ARG A 253 -5.44 8.42 13.09
CA ARG A 253 -6.35 7.59 13.89
C ARG A 253 -6.71 6.32 13.14
N ARG A 254 -6.98 5.22 13.86
CA ARG A 254 -7.30 3.93 13.25
C ARG A 254 -8.56 3.97 12.39
N ASP A 255 -9.56 4.75 12.81
CA ASP A 255 -10.83 4.93 12.10
C ASP A 255 -10.75 5.82 10.86
N ALA A 256 -9.61 6.45 10.63
CA ALA A 256 -9.33 7.28 9.45
C ALA A 256 -8.38 6.60 8.44
N LEU A 257 -7.48 5.76 8.92
CA LEU A 257 -6.44 5.12 8.10
C LEU A 257 -6.91 3.74 7.60
N TRP A 258 -7.78 3.75 6.60
CA TRP A 258 -8.32 2.52 6.01
C TRP A 258 -7.37 1.91 4.97
N PRO A 259 -7.44 0.58 4.67
CA PRO A 259 -6.86 0.04 3.45
C PRO A 259 -7.29 0.85 2.22
N GLY A 260 -6.34 1.14 1.34
CA GLY A 260 -6.56 2.10 0.24
C GLY A 260 -6.08 3.54 0.52
N THR A 261 -5.79 3.88 1.77
CA THR A 261 -5.13 5.15 2.12
C THR A 261 -3.73 5.20 1.53
N VAL A 262 -3.36 6.32 0.94
CA VAL A 262 -2.06 6.57 0.30
C VAL A 262 -1.10 7.17 1.31
N TYR A 263 0.12 6.66 1.39
CA TYR A 263 1.22 7.27 2.11
C TYR A 263 2.19 7.92 1.13
N ALA A 264 2.45 9.20 1.30
CA ALA A 264 3.41 9.96 0.51
C ALA A 264 4.73 10.09 1.28
N ASP A 265 5.78 9.46 0.77
CA ASP A 265 7.16 9.65 1.24
C ASP A 265 7.65 11.05 0.82
N PRO A 266 8.35 11.80 1.69
CA PRO A 266 8.85 13.14 1.36
C PRO A 266 9.80 13.15 0.16
N TYR A 267 10.45 12.05 -0.14
CA TYR A 267 11.43 11.91 -1.22
C TYR A 267 10.88 11.29 -2.52
N GLY A 268 9.57 10.99 -2.58
CA GLY A 268 8.92 10.63 -3.83
C GLY A 268 8.58 9.16 -4.00
N HIS A 269 8.51 8.40 -2.93
CA HIS A 269 7.90 7.07 -2.96
C HIS A 269 6.44 7.13 -2.48
N THR A 270 5.61 6.24 -2.99
CA THR A 270 4.19 6.17 -2.65
C THR A 270 3.85 4.75 -2.25
N LEU A 271 3.14 4.60 -1.13
CA LEU A 271 2.63 3.33 -0.66
C LEU A 271 1.12 3.44 -0.47
N ILE A 272 0.43 2.31 -0.43
CA ILE A 272 -1.00 2.24 -0.14
C ILE A 272 -1.22 1.30 1.04
N ILE A 273 -1.97 1.73 2.07
CA ILE A 273 -2.31 0.83 3.18
C ILE A 273 -3.04 -0.38 2.61
N ALA A 274 -2.54 -1.58 2.95
CA ALA A 274 -3.09 -2.84 2.49
C ALA A 274 -3.92 -3.55 3.56
N LYS A 275 -3.43 -3.62 4.81
CA LYS A 275 -4.10 -4.40 5.86
C LYS A 275 -3.69 -3.92 7.24
N TRP A 276 -4.64 -3.97 8.17
CA TRP A 276 -4.40 -3.86 9.60
C TRP A 276 -4.55 -5.22 10.27
N VAL A 277 -3.54 -5.60 11.06
CA VAL A 277 -3.62 -6.73 11.98
C VAL A 277 -3.72 -6.14 13.38
N PRO A 278 -4.84 -6.30 14.09
CA PRO A 278 -4.99 -5.74 15.43
C PRO A 278 -4.05 -6.43 16.43
N GLN A 279 -3.56 -5.65 17.40
CA GLN A 279 -2.83 -6.19 18.55
C GLN A 279 -3.76 -7.08 19.39
N THR A 280 -3.25 -8.22 19.84
CA THR A 280 -3.90 -9.09 20.83
C THR A 280 -2.96 -9.32 22.01
N ALA A 281 -3.38 -10.08 23.02
CA ALA A 281 -2.52 -10.46 24.14
C ALA A 281 -1.32 -11.32 23.70
N GLU A 282 -1.47 -12.09 22.61
CA GLU A 282 -0.48 -13.05 22.12
C GLU A 282 0.33 -12.53 20.91
N ARG A 283 -0.09 -11.43 20.29
CA ARG A 283 0.48 -10.98 19.01
C ARG A 283 0.50 -9.45 18.91
N SER A 284 1.61 -8.93 18.41
CA SER A 284 1.74 -7.53 18.04
C SER A 284 0.78 -7.14 16.92
N GLY A 285 0.30 -5.91 16.96
CA GLY A 285 -0.39 -5.28 15.85
C GLY A 285 0.57 -5.04 14.69
N ILE A 286 0.06 -5.09 13.45
CA ILE A 286 0.84 -4.81 12.25
C ILE A 286 0.02 -3.93 11.31
N LEU A 287 0.65 -2.91 10.75
CA LEU A 287 0.13 -2.18 9.61
C LEU A 287 0.92 -2.59 8.37
N PHE A 288 0.24 -3.19 7.40
CA PHE A 288 0.82 -3.50 6.10
C PHE A 288 0.44 -2.44 5.07
N ALA A 289 1.39 -2.15 4.18
CA ALA A 289 1.15 -1.42 2.94
C ALA A 289 1.64 -2.21 1.74
N ALA A 290 1.13 -1.88 0.56
CA ALA A 290 1.65 -2.34 -0.71
C ALA A 290 2.34 -1.19 -1.43
N ASP A 291 3.42 -1.48 -2.14
CA ASP A 291 4.08 -0.56 -3.05
C ASP A 291 4.41 -1.25 -4.37
N ALA A 292 4.47 -0.49 -5.44
CA ALA A 292 5.09 -0.91 -6.68
C ALA A 292 6.47 -0.27 -6.82
N GLN A 293 7.33 -0.91 -7.61
CA GLN A 293 8.70 -0.47 -7.83
C GLN A 293 8.89 -0.09 -9.30
N PRO A 294 9.92 0.67 -9.66
CA PRO A 294 10.20 1.01 -11.06
C PRO A 294 10.36 -0.20 -11.99
N ASP A 295 10.78 -1.35 -11.47
CA ASP A 295 10.84 -2.62 -12.20
C ASP A 295 9.48 -3.34 -12.30
N ASN A 296 8.39 -2.65 -11.98
CA ASN A 296 6.99 -3.09 -11.93
C ASN A 296 6.69 -4.17 -10.87
N SER A 297 7.68 -4.59 -10.09
CA SER A 297 7.42 -5.52 -8.98
C SER A 297 6.55 -4.87 -7.91
N VAL A 298 5.67 -5.66 -7.28
CA VAL A 298 4.78 -5.21 -6.22
C VAL A 298 5.08 -5.99 -4.94
N ALA A 299 5.21 -5.29 -3.82
CA ALA A 299 5.51 -5.90 -2.53
C ALA A 299 4.55 -5.42 -1.43
N ARG A 300 4.22 -6.34 -0.50
CA ARG A 300 3.59 -5.97 0.76
C ARG A 300 4.68 -5.74 1.81
N LYS A 301 4.60 -4.61 2.53
CA LYS A 301 5.61 -4.16 3.50
C LYS A 301 4.98 -3.80 4.83
N ARG A 302 5.69 -4.08 5.93
CA ARG A 302 5.30 -3.62 7.27
C ARG A 302 5.59 -2.14 7.45
N PHE A 303 4.75 -1.47 8.25
CA PHE A 303 5.03 -0.11 8.71
C PHE A 303 6.21 -0.12 9.68
N TRP A 304 7.24 0.63 9.36
CA TRP A 304 8.32 1.05 10.23
C TRP A 304 9.16 2.13 9.52
N GLU A 305 10.06 2.80 10.24
CA GLU A 305 10.84 3.92 9.70
C GLU A 305 11.65 3.56 8.44
N GLY A 306 12.14 2.33 8.32
CA GLY A 306 12.87 1.86 7.14
C GLY A 306 12.04 1.79 5.86
N ASN A 307 10.72 1.62 5.95
CA ASN A 307 9.80 1.56 4.81
C ASN A 307 9.01 2.85 4.62
N PHE A 308 8.57 3.49 5.70
CA PHE A 308 7.72 4.67 5.69
C PHE A 308 8.53 5.88 6.17
N LEU A 309 9.31 6.49 5.28
CA LEU A 309 10.07 7.67 5.63
C LEU A 309 9.13 8.86 5.90
N PHE A 310 9.32 9.50 7.03
CA PHE A 310 8.65 10.75 7.37
C PHE A 310 9.71 11.82 7.67
N ALA A 311 9.55 12.99 7.07
CA ALA A 311 10.37 14.16 7.37
C ALA A 311 9.53 15.40 7.06
N ASN A 312 9.54 16.36 7.95
CA ASN A 312 8.93 17.66 7.72
C ASN A 312 9.93 18.51 6.92
N ILE A 313 9.66 18.64 5.61
CA ILE A 313 10.52 19.40 4.68
C ILE A 313 9.67 20.37 3.86
N ASP A 314 10.22 21.54 3.55
CA ASP A 314 9.51 22.58 2.79
C ASP A 314 9.09 22.14 1.38
N GLY A 315 9.84 21.22 0.78
CA GLY A 315 9.63 20.74 -0.59
C GLY A 315 8.58 19.64 -0.75
N ALA A 316 7.90 19.19 0.31
CA ALA A 316 6.87 18.15 0.22
C ALA A 316 5.86 18.22 1.37
N GLY A 317 4.65 17.71 1.12
CA GLY A 317 3.67 17.38 2.15
C GLY A 317 3.59 15.86 2.34
N PRO A 318 4.42 15.27 3.21
CA PRO A 318 4.42 13.83 3.45
C PRO A 318 3.22 13.37 4.28
N GLY A 319 3.10 12.03 4.43
CA GLY A 319 2.16 11.40 5.36
C GLY A 319 0.98 10.72 4.68
N PHE A 320 -0.01 10.36 5.48
CA PHE A 320 -1.20 9.62 5.04
C PHE A 320 -2.25 10.54 4.42
N LYS A 321 -2.75 10.15 3.26
CA LYS A 321 -3.72 10.92 2.47
C LYS A 321 -4.75 10.00 1.84
N GLN A 322 -5.93 10.56 1.56
CA GLN A 322 -6.97 9.89 0.80
C GLN A 322 -7.23 10.64 -0.50
N PHE A 323 -7.70 9.94 -1.53
CA PHE A 323 -8.20 10.57 -2.73
C PHE A 323 -9.36 11.51 -2.41
N ARG A 324 -9.37 12.69 -3.04
CA ARG A 324 -10.53 13.58 -2.93
C ARG A 324 -11.75 12.89 -3.50
N PRO A 325 -12.85 12.82 -2.74
CA PRO A 325 -14.09 12.27 -3.24
C PRO A 325 -14.64 13.08 -4.42
N ILE A 326 -15.23 12.36 -5.36
CA ILE A 326 -15.90 12.94 -6.53
C ILE A 326 -17.40 12.77 -6.31
N GLU A 327 -18.12 13.87 -6.32
CA GLU A 327 -19.58 13.88 -6.26
C GLU A 327 -20.16 14.01 -7.66
N GLN A 328 -21.24 13.28 -7.91
CA GLN A 328 -22.08 13.44 -9.07
C GLN A 328 -23.16 14.48 -8.77
N THR A 329 -23.17 15.55 -9.51
CA THR A 329 -24.19 16.62 -9.41
C THR A 329 -25.08 16.62 -10.66
N SER A 330 -26.15 17.41 -10.63
CA SER A 330 -26.99 17.62 -11.82
C SER A 330 -26.25 18.30 -12.98
N TRP A 331 -25.12 18.93 -12.71
CA TRP A 331 -24.29 19.66 -13.67
C TRP A 331 -23.06 18.90 -14.14
N GLY A 332 -22.84 17.69 -13.61
CA GLY A 332 -21.68 16.86 -13.90
C GLY A 332 -20.99 16.37 -12.62
N VAL A 333 -19.71 16.09 -12.71
CA VAL A 333 -18.89 15.59 -11.57
C VAL A 333 -18.00 16.72 -11.03
N THR A 334 -17.80 16.74 -9.71
CA THR A 334 -16.94 17.72 -9.02
C THR A 334 -16.15 17.06 -7.90
N LEU A 335 -14.96 17.62 -7.58
CA LEU A 335 -14.16 17.23 -6.43
C LEU A 335 -14.56 18.06 -5.20
N LEU A 336 -14.62 17.43 -4.03
CA LEU A 336 -14.82 18.14 -2.77
C LEU A 336 -13.64 19.08 -2.47
N ASN A 337 -13.94 20.31 -2.05
CA ASN A 337 -12.95 21.28 -1.59
C ASN A 337 -12.55 21.05 -0.13
N ASN A 338 -11.56 21.82 0.39
CA ASN A 338 -11.08 21.64 1.77
C ASN A 338 -12.15 21.94 2.83
N ASP A 339 -13.02 22.93 2.60
CA ASP A 339 -14.08 23.28 3.53
C ASP A 339 -15.10 22.14 3.65
N GLN A 340 -15.51 21.55 2.53
CA GLN A 340 -16.39 20.40 2.49
C GLN A 340 -15.75 19.19 3.18
N LEU A 341 -14.47 18.89 2.88
CA LEU A 341 -13.74 17.78 3.47
C LEU A 341 -13.52 17.93 4.98
N SER A 342 -13.41 19.15 5.47
CA SER A 342 -13.26 19.42 6.90
C SER A 342 -14.58 19.22 7.68
N GLN A 343 -15.71 19.37 7.01
CA GLN A 343 -17.04 19.18 7.61
C GLN A 343 -17.52 17.73 7.51
N ALA A 344 -17.46 17.16 6.32
CA ALA A 344 -17.94 15.81 6.04
C ALA A 344 -17.19 15.19 4.85
N ALA A 345 -16.36 14.21 5.12
CA ALA A 345 -15.68 13.41 4.08
C ALA A 345 -16.06 11.94 4.25
N PRO A 346 -16.17 11.15 3.16
CA PRO A 346 -16.61 9.76 3.23
C PRO A 346 -15.76 8.85 4.13
N VAL A 347 -14.45 9.07 4.21
CA VAL A 347 -13.56 8.28 5.08
C VAL A 347 -13.36 8.97 6.43
N ALA A 348 -12.70 10.13 6.41
CA ALA A 348 -12.49 10.95 7.60
C ALA A 348 -12.30 12.42 7.19
N PRO A 349 -12.60 13.38 8.05
CA PRO A 349 -12.39 14.80 7.78
C PRO A 349 -10.92 15.10 7.47
N LEU A 350 -10.69 16.13 6.66
CA LEU A 350 -9.37 16.68 6.41
C LEU A 350 -8.71 17.08 7.74
N SER A 351 -7.45 16.68 7.92
CA SER A 351 -6.64 17.07 9.08
C SER A 351 -5.23 17.47 8.66
N LEU A 352 -4.73 18.56 9.24
CA LEU A 352 -3.36 19.03 9.03
C LEU A 352 -2.39 18.56 10.12
N ASP A 353 -2.86 17.78 11.11
CA ASP A 353 -2.09 17.35 12.29
C ASP A 353 -0.71 16.77 11.97
N GLN A 354 -0.60 16.07 10.83
CA GLN A 354 0.66 15.45 10.42
C GLN A 354 1.75 16.47 10.09
N GLY A 355 1.36 17.68 9.66
CA GLY A 355 2.30 18.75 9.32
C GLY A 355 3.03 19.35 10.51
N ASP A 356 2.45 19.22 11.70
CA ASP A 356 3.00 19.75 12.95
C ASP A 356 3.91 18.75 13.69
N LEU A 357 4.01 17.51 13.20
CA LEU A 357 4.79 16.46 13.82
C LEU A 357 6.23 16.46 13.31
N ASP A 358 7.20 16.37 14.21
CA ASP A 358 8.55 15.92 13.87
C ASP A 358 8.56 14.39 13.63
N PRO A 359 9.63 13.83 13.04
CA PRO A 359 9.69 12.40 12.76
C PRO A 359 9.52 11.52 14.00
N GLU A 360 10.15 11.87 15.14
CA GLU A 360 10.07 11.09 16.37
C GLU A 360 8.62 11.03 16.89
N SER A 361 7.93 12.17 16.94
CA SER A 361 6.53 12.27 17.33
C SER A 361 5.59 11.52 16.36
N PHE A 362 5.87 11.57 15.06
CA PHE A 362 5.10 10.84 14.05
C PHE A 362 5.19 9.32 14.27
N TYR A 363 6.41 8.78 14.41
CA TYR A 363 6.59 7.34 14.61
C TYR A 363 6.10 6.87 15.98
N ALA A 364 6.28 7.64 17.04
CA ALA A 364 5.73 7.33 18.36
C ALA A 364 4.20 7.24 18.33
N ARG A 365 3.53 8.20 17.68
CA ARG A 365 2.09 8.18 17.50
C ARG A 365 1.62 6.97 16.68
N MET A 366 2.31 6.65 15.60
CA MET A 366 1.99 5.47 14.78
C MET A 366 2.27 4.15 15.53
N ALA A 367 3.32 4.07 16.34
CA ALA A 367 3.61 2.90 17.17
C ALA A 367 2.44 2.59 18.12
N LEU A 368 1.93 3.60 18.84
CA LEU A 368 0.77 3.45 19.73
C LEU A 368 -0.55 3.24 18.96
N LEU A 369 -0.67 3.73 17.74
CA LEU A 369 -1.84 3.46 16.91
C LEU A 369 -1.89 2.00 16.45
N ILE A 370 -0.74 1.43 16.11
CA ILE A 370 -0.61 0.02 15.69
C ILE A 370 -0.65 -0.91 16.89
N ASN A 371 0.00 -0.52 18.00
CA ASN A 371 0.10 -1.28 19.23
C ASN A 371 -0.35 -0.43 20.44
N PRO A 372 -1.67 -0.29 20.66
CA PRO A 372 -2.21 0.58 21.72
C PRO A 372 -1.78 0.22 23.14
N GLN A 373 -1.34 -1.01 23.37
CA GLN A 373 -0.82 -1.47 24.66
C GLN A 373 0.71 -1.33 24.76
N GLY A 374 1.36 -0.73 23.74
CA GLY A 374 2.81 -0.75 23.59
C GLY A 374 3.32 -2.14 23.23
N LEU A 375 4.62 -2.29 23.10
CA LEU A 375 5.30 -3.56 22.86
C LEU A 375 6.35 -3.81 23.94
N SER A 376 6.50 -5.05 24.42
CA SER A 376 7.68 -5.37 25.22
C SER A 376 8.95 -5.09 24.40
N PRO A 377 10.09 -4.73 25.02
CA PRO A 377 11.34 -4.53 24.31
C PRO A 377 11.74 -5.70 23.41
N GLU A 378 11.50 -6.93 23.85
CA GLU A 378 11.77 -8.14 23.09
C GLU A 378 10.87 -8.27 21.87
N THR A 379 9.57 -8.02 22.02
CA THR A 379 8.62 -8.05 20.90
C THR A 379 8.90 -6.93 19.89
N ALA A 380 9.29 -5.75 20.36
CA ALA A 380 9.69 -4.64 19.49
C ALA A 380 10.93 -5.01 18.67
N LEU A 381 11.94 -5.62 19.31
CA LEU A 381 13.13 -6.14 18.63
C LEU A 381 12.76 -7.16 17.55
N ASP A 382 11.96 -8.17 17.88
CA ASP A 382 11.55 -9.22 16.92
C ASP A 382 10.82 -8.61 15.73
N THR A 383 9.90 -7.66 15.97
CA THR A 383 9.15 -6.95 14.91
C THR A 383 10.07 -6.17 13.98
N MET A 384 11.09 -5.49 14.52
CA MET A 384 12.05 -4.74 13.71
C MET A 384 13.01 -5.65 12.93
N LEU A 385 13.42 -6.76 13.52
CA LEU A 385 14.23 -7.78 12.83
C LEU A 385 13.48 -8.41 11.66
N ASP A 386 12.20 -8.74 11.85
CA ASP A 386 11.33 -9.23 10.77
C ASP A 386 11.24 -8.20 9.63
N ALA A 387 11.03 -6.92 9.98
CA ALA A 387 10.92 -5.85 8.99
C ALA A 387 12.25 -5.62 8.24
N LEU A 388 13.39 -5.67 8.92
CA LEU A 388 14.70 -5.60 8.26
C LEU A 388 14.93 -6.79 7.33
N GLN A 389 14.59 -8.00 7.76
CA GLN A 389 14.73 -9.20 6.95
C GLN A 389 13.89 -9.10 5.67
N GLU A 390 12.61 -8.75 5.77
CA GLU A 390 11.73 -8.51 4.61
C GLU A 390 12.32 -7.48 3.64
N GLN A 391 12.91 -6.41 4.15
CA GLN A 391 13.54 -5.37 3.33
C GLN A 391 14.77 -5.87 2.59
N VAL A 392 15.62 -6.67 3.26
CA VAL A 392 16.81 -7.28 2.64
C VAL A 392 16.40 -8.32 1.60
N GLU A 393 15.40 -9.15 1.85
CA GLU A 393 14.85 -10.13 0.89
C GLU A 393 14.28 -9.43 -0.37
N THR A 394 13.58 -8.31 -0.20
CA THR A 394 13.13 -7.48 -1.33
C THR A 394 14.31 -6.97 -2.16
N ARG A 395 15.41 -6.59 -1.51
CA ARG A 395 16.64 -6.16 -2.19
C ARG A 395 17.30 -7.31 -2.97
N VAL A 396 17.22 -8.56 -2.50
CA VAL A 396 17.70 -9.74 -3.26
C VAL A 396 17.02 -9.79 -4.63
N GLY A 397 15.69 -9.66 -4.66
CA GLY A 397 14.92 -9.61 -5.91
C GLY A 397 15.41 -8.51 -6.85
N SER A 398 15.61 -7.30 -6.33
CA SER A 398 16.03 -6.14 -7.12
C SER A 398 17.43 -6.30 -7.72
N VAL A 399 18.38 -6.80 -6.92
CA VAL A 399 19.75 -7.06 -7.40
C VAL A 399 19.74 -8.15 -8.46
N ASN A 400 18.94 -9.21 -8.28
CA ASN A 400 18.81 -10.30 -9.24
C ASN A 400 18.19 -9.82 -10.58
N ASN A 401 17.18 -8.95 -10.53
CA ASN A 401 16.57 -8.37 -11.74
C ASN A 401 17.61 -7.57 -12.56
N GLY A 402 18.41 -6.74 -11.89
CA GLY A 402 19.50 -6.01 -12.55
C GLY A 402 20.56 -6.93 -13.17
N GLU A 403 20.95 -7.99 -12.44
CA GLU A 403 21.90 -8.98 -12.96
C GLU A 403 21.33 -9.73 -14.17
N GLN A 404 20.05 -10.12 -14.12
CA GLN A 404 19.37 -10.78 -15.24
C GLN A 404 19.33 -9.87 -16.47
N TYR A 405 19.02 -8.59 -16.30
CA TYR A 405 19.03 -7.61 -17.40
C TYR A 405 20.41 -7.54 -18.07
N LEU A 406 21.48 -7.38 -17.28
CA LEU A 406 22.83 -7.27 -17.83
C LEU A 406 23.34 -8.58 -18.48
N ARG A 407 22.90 -9.75 -18.01
CA ARG A 407 23.16 -11.03 -18.69
C ARG A 407 22.50 -11.13 -20.07
N GLN A 408 21.29 -10.56 -20.21
CA GLN A 408 20.56 -10.51 -21.49
C GLN A 408 21.14 -9.45 -22.45
N HIS A 409 21.73 -8.38 -21.90
CA HIS A 409 22.28 -7.26 -22.67
C HIS A 409 23.80 -7.17 -22.48
N ARG A 410 24.51 -8.25 -22.85
CA ARG A 410 25.98 -8.37 -22.69
C ARG A 410 26.72 -7.20 -23.31
N GLY A 411 27.66 -6.64 -22.58
CA GLY A 411 28.47 -5.49 -23.03
C GLY A 411 27.80 -4.13 -22.86
N THR A 412 26.56 -4.08 -22.40
CA THR A 412 25.90 -2.82 -22.08
C THR A 412 26.39 -2.29 -20.73
N VAL A 413 26.64 -0.99 -20.67
CA VAL A 413 26.87 -0.25 -19.43
C VAL A 413 25.66 0.67 -19.22
N ILE A 414 24.97 0.50 -18.10
CA ILE A 414 23.87 1.36 -17.71
C ILE A 414 24.45 2.73 -17.32
N ALA A 415 23.99 3.80 -18.00
CA ALA A 415 24.47 5.14 -17.73
C ALA A 415 24.05 5.62 -16.34
N MET A 416 25.03 6.04 -15.53
CA MET A 416 24.76 6.60 -14.19
C MET A 416 24.44 8.10 -14.29
N PRO A 417 23.28 8.54 -13.83
CA PRO A 417 22.93 9.95 -13.76
C PRO A 417 23.86 10.75 -12.83
N SER A 418 23.80 12.06 -12.92
CA SER A 418 24.58 12.94 -12.06
C SER A 418 23.71 13.61 -10.99
N GLY A 419 24.28 13.88 -9.82
CA GLY A 419 23.62 14.60 -8.73
C GLY A 419 22.37 13.87 -8.20
N ALA A 420 21.32 14.63 -7.90
CA ALA A 420 20.03 14.10 -7.44
C ALA A 420 19.38 13.12 -8.43
N GLY A 421 19.78 13.19 -9.71
CA GLY A 421 19.27 12.30 -10.76
C GLY A 421 19.47 10.81 -10.50
N ILE A 422 20.41 10.41 -9.63
CA ILE A 422 20.54 8.99 -9.25
C ILE A 422 19.29 8.43 -8.58
N PHE A 423 18.45 9.29 -7.98
CA PHE A 423 17.20 8.92 -7.30
C PHE A 423 15.95 9.16 -8.16
N GLU A 424 16.08 9.78 -9.34
CA GLU A 424 14.96 10.32 -10.12
C GLU A 424 15.07 10.07 -11.64
N ALA A 425 16.09 9.33 -12.08
CA ALA A 425 16.25 9.01 -13.49
C ALA A 425 15.19 8.02 -13.98
N MET A 426 14.86 8.10 -15.26
CA MET A 426 14.02 7.12 -15.96
C MET A 426 14.87 6.10 -16.73
N GLY A 427 14.27 4.94 -17.02
CA GLY A 427 14.88 3.88 -17.81
C GLY A 427 15.79 2.95 -16.99
N PRO A 428 16.75 2.26 -17.63
CA PRO A 428 17.48 1.14 -16.99
C PRO A 428 18.19 1.48 -15.67
N TRP A 429 18.55 2.74 -15.43
CA TRP A 429 19.09 3.15 -14.13
C TRP A 429 18.02 3.11 -13.04
N GLU A 430 16.82 3.65 -13.31
CA GLU A 430 15.69 3.61 -12.39
C GLU A 430 15.26 2.18 -12.07
N ASP A 431 15.21 1.34 -13.13
CA ASP A 431 14.74 -0.04 -13.02
C ASP A 431 15.69 -0.93 -12.20
N TYR A 432 17.02 -0.75 -12.34
CA TYR A 432 18.01 -1.73 -11.85
C TYR A 432 19.00 -1.21 -10.82
N ALA A 433 19.19 0.11 -10.68
CA ALA A 433 19.96 0.67 -9.58
C ALA A 433 19.13 0.70 -8.29
N THR A 434 19.80 0.70 -7.14
CA THR A 434 19.11 0.60 -5.85
C THR A 434 19.39 1.78 -4.89
N PRO A 435 19.64 3.03 -5.34
CA PRO A 435 20.06 4.08 -4.42
C PRO A 435 19.01 4.41 -3.36
N SER A 436 17.73 4.44 -3.73
CA SER A 436 16.63 4.68 -2.80
C SER A 436 16.46 3.53 -1.80
N ARG A 437 16.62 2.28 -2.26
CA ARG A 437 16.53 1.09 -1.40
C ARG A 437 17.70 1.00 -0.45
N ASP A 438 18.91 1.27 -0.93
CA ASP A 438 20.13 1.21 -0.11
C ASP A 438 20.13 2.33 0.95
N MET A 439 19.66 3.52 0.62
CA MET A 439 19.45 4.57 1.62
C MET A 439 18.45 4.17 2.71
N ARG A 440 17.32 3.54 2.33
CA ARG A 440 16.33 3.03 3.29
C ARG A 440 16.89 1.87 4.12
N LEU A 441 17.70 1.00 3.53
CA LEU A 441 18.40 -0.05 4.27
C LEU A 441 19.34 0.54 5.34
N LEU A 442 20.08 1.59 5.02
CA LEU A 442 20.94 2.29 5.98
C LEU A 442 20.13 2.95 7.11
N ILE A 443 18.96 3.52 6.81
CA ILE A 443 18.02 4.03 7.82
C ILE A 443 17.54 2.89 8.71
N ALA A 444 17.12 1.78 8.12
CA ALA A 444 16.64 0.60 8.82
C ALA A 444 17.70 0.02 9.79
N ILE A 445 18.93 -0.13 9.31
CA ILE A 445 20.06 -0.55 10.14
C ILE A 445 20.28 0.41 11.31
N LYS A 446 20.23 1.73 11.06
CA LYS A 446 20.38 2.75 12.10
C LYS A 446 19.29 2.64 13.16
N VAL A 447 18.03 2.55 12.74
CA VAL A 447 16.87 2.45 13.65
C VAL A 447 16.97 1.19 14.51
N LEU A 448 17.26 0.04 13.91
CA LEU A 448 17.43 -1.21 14.65
C LEU A 448 18.58 -1.16 15.66
N THR A 449 19.75 -0.66 15.25
CA THR A 449 20.92 -0.58 16.14
C THR A 449 20.76 0.46 17.25
N GLN A 450 19.87 1.46 17.08
CA GLN A 450 19.55 2.46 18.09
C GLN A 450 18.37 2.05 19.00
N LEU A 451 17.71 0.92 18.73
CA LEU A 451 16.55 0.46 19.53
C LEU A 451 16.83 0.40 21.04
N PRO A 452 17.99 -0.12 21.53
CA PRO A 452 18.27 -0.12 22.99
C PRO A 452 18.20 1.29 23.61
N THR A 453 18.79 2.27 22.94
CA THR A 453 18.76 3.67 23.40
C THR A 453 17.37 4.30 23.27
N HIS A 454 16.60 3.91 22.25
CA HIS A 454 15.24 4.39 22.05
C HIS A 454 14.30 3.87 23.15
N ILE A 455 14.43 2.61 23.55
CA ILE A 455 13.67 2.03 24.67
C ILE A 455 13.92 2.81 25.97
N ASP A 456 15.17 3.12 26.27
CA ASP A 456 15.53 3.87 27.50
C ASP A 456 14.97 5.30 27.48
N ARG A 457 14.80 5.91 26.31
CA ARG A 457 14.25 7.27 26.15
C ARG A 457 12.73 7.33 26.14
N HIS A 458 12.07 6.26 25.70
CA HIS A 458 10.62 6.19 25.48
C HIS A 458 9.97 5.01 26.20
N PRO A 459 10.09 4.94 27.55
CA PRO A 459 9.53 3.82 28.31
C PRO A 459 8.00 3.69 28.18
N GLU A 460 7.32 4.76 27.76
CA GLU A 460 5.87 4.77 27.51
C GLU A 460 5.47 3.91 26.30
N LEU A 461 6.38 3.71 25.36
CA LEU A 461 6.15 2.86 24.18
C LEU A 461 6.47 1.38 24.46
N TYR A 462 7.24 1.10 25.53
CA TYR A 462 7.79 -0.21 25.83
C TYR A 462 7.44 -0.68 27.24
N PRO A 463 6.19 -1.04 27.52
CA PRO A 463 5.77 -1.52 28.84
C PRO A 463 6.50 -2.83 29.21
N GLY A 464 6.75 -3.03 30.51
CA GLY A 464 7.39 -4.24 31.04
C GLY A 464 8.77 -4.03 31.64
N ALA A 465 9.24 -2.78 31.74
CA ALA A 465 10.41 -2.35 32.53
C ALA A 465 11.74 -3.09 32.23
N ALA A 466 11.94 -3.54 30.99
CA ALA A 466 13.28 -3.96 30.59
C ALA A 466 14.06 -2.73 30.13
N SER A 467 15.27 -2.54 30.65
CA SER A 467 16.23 -1.57 30.11
C SER A 467 16.67 -1.97 28.71
N GLY A 468 16.93 -1.00 27.84
CA GLY A 468 17.49 -1.27 26.51
C GLY A 468 18.73 -2.15 26.53
N SER A 469 19.53 -2.10 27.62
CA SER A 469 20.69 -2.97 27.79
C SER A 469 20.36 -4.47 27.80
N ARG A 470 19.16 -4.87 28.20
CA ARG A 470 18.75 -6.29 28.22
C ARG A 470 18.57 -6.90 26.83
N ILE A 471 18.26 -6.09 25.83
CA ILE A 471 18.05 -6.60 24.47
C ILE A 471 19.33 -6.59 23.62
N VAL A 472 20.43 -6.02 24.09
CA VAL A 472 21.69 -5.91 23.32
C VAL A 472 22.23 -7.29 22.93
N ASP A 473 22.37 -8.20 23.92
CA ASP A 473 22.88 -9.55 23.66
C ASP A 473 21.94 -10.34 22.75
N ARG A 474 20.62 -10.15 22.93
CA ARG A 474 19.62 -10.78 22.08
C ARG A 474 19.67 -10.22 20.66
N LEU A 475 19.82 -8.90 20.50
CA LEU A 475 19.98 -8.27 19.17
C LEU A 475 21.16 -8.87 18.41
N GLU A 476 22.33 -8.98 19.04
CA GLU A 476 23.51 -9.58 18.40
C GLU A 476 23.28 -11.04 18.02
N SER A 477 22.71 -11.84 18.94
CA SER A 477 22.41 -13.25 18.68
C SER A 477 21.41 -13.45 17.53
N GLU A 478 20.34 -12.65 17.49
CA GLU A 478 19.32 -12.73 16.41
C GLU A 478 19.87 -12.25 15.07
N LEU A 479 20.70 -11.22 15.05
CA LEU A 479 21.39 -10.77 13.85
C LEU A 479 22.28 -11.85 13.25
N GLU A 480 22.99 -12.64 14.09
CA GLU A 480 23.81 -13.77 13.64
C GLU A 480 22.98 -14.96 13.16
N ALA A 481 21.85 -15.23 13.83
CA ALA A 481 21.00 -16.38 13.54
C ALA A 481 20.20 -16.24 12.25
N ARG A 482 19.67 -15.04 11.98
CA ARG A 482 18.83 -14.76 10.80
C ARG A 482 19.69 -14.61 9.56
N LYS A 483 19.34 -15.34 8.49
CA LYS A 483 20.14 -15.41 7.26
C LYS A 483 19.30 -15.14 6.03
N ILE A 484 19.95 -14.52 5.05
CA ILE A 484 19.43 -14.38 3.68
C ILE A 484 20.36 -15.13 2.71
N GLN A 485 19.86 -15.42 1.55
CA GLN A 485 20.62 -16.01 0.47
C GLN A 485 20.50 -15.18 -0.80
N TYR A 486 21.61 -15.03 -1.51
CA TYR A 486 21.62 -14.43 -2.83
C TYR A 486 22.42 -15.28 -3.83
N THR A 487 22.14 -15.10 -5.11
CA THR A 487 22.84 -15.80 -6.20
C THR A 487 24.02 -14.98 -6.67
N ARG A 488 25.22 -15.52 -6.57
CA ARG A 488 26.47 -14.88 -7.08
C ARG A 488 26.49 -14.80 -8.61
N THR A 489 27.43 -14.06 -9.13
CA THR A 489 27.61 -13.85 -10.59
C THR A 489 27.78 -15.15 -11.36
N ASP A 490 28.41 -16.18 -10.78
CA ASP A 490 28.59 -17.52 -11.38
C ASP A 490 27.36 -18.45 -11.26
N GLY A 491 26.30 -18.00 -10.57
CA GLY A 491 25.08 -18.77 -10.34
C GLY A 491 25.08 -19.59 -9.03
N THR A 492 26.17 -19.60 -8.26
CA THR A 492 26.20 -20.27 -6.96
C THR A 492 25.49 -19.44 -5.90
N THR A 493 24.98 -20.10 -4.86
CA THR A 493 24.31 -19.43 -3.73
C THR A 493 25.33 -19.05 -2.67
N TRP A 494 25.17 -17.82 -2.14
CA TRP A 494 25.90 -17.34 -0.98
C TRP A 494 24.92 -16.95 0.13
N SER A 495 25.32 -17.20 1.40
CA SER A 495 24.49 -16.89 2.57
C SER A 495 25.14 -15.80 3.40
N LEU A 496 24.35 -14.78 3.78
CA LEU A 496 24.74 -13.73 4.71
C LEU A 496 23.82 -13.76 5.93
N SER A 497 24.35 -13.48 7.11
CA SER A 497 23.55 -13.17 8.28
C SER A 497 23.05 -11.72 8.20
N LEU A 498 22.03 -11.36 8.98
CA LEU A 498 21.67 -9.95 9.15
C LEU A 498 22.81 -9.18 9.83
N LYS A 499 23.66 -9.86 10.64
CA LYS A 499 24.87 -9.26 11.22
C LYS A 499 25.84 -8.83 10.12
N ASP A 500 26.09 -9.69 9.11
CA ASP A 500 26.92 -9.31 7.96
C ASP A 500 26.36 -8.07 7.26
N ILE A 501 25.03 -7.97 7.10
CA ILE A 501 24.38 -6.80 6.50
C ILE A 501 24.62 -5.53 7.33
N VAL A 502 24.46 -5.62 8.65
CA VAL A 502 24.69 -4.49 9.56
C VAL A 502 26.15 -4.05 9.55
N ASP A 503 27.08 -5.00 9.59
CA ASP A 503 28.53 -4.71 9.59
C ASP A 503 29.00 -4.10 8.26
N ARG A 504 28.32 -4.40 7.15
CA ARG A 504 28.60 -3.87 5.80
C ARG A 504 27.92 -2.53 5.49
N LYS A 505 27.35 -1.83 6.48
CA LYS A 505 26.65 -0.56 6.23
C LYS A 505 27.48 0.43 5.40
N ALA A 506 28.81 0.51 5.65
CA ALA A 506 29.71 1.40 4.91
C ALA A 506 29.87 1.00 3.43
N ALA A 507 29.78 -0.28 3.11
CA ALA A 507 29.78 -0.76 1.71
C ALA A 507 28.46 -0.42 0.99
N PHE A 508 27.32 -0.48 1.69
CA PHE A 508 26.01 -0.10 1.14
C PHE A 508 25.89 1.39 0.79
N GLU A 509 26.78 2.26 1.28
CA GLU A 509 26.84 3.66 0.87
C GLU A 509 27.16 3.85 -0.61
N THR A 510 27.75 2.83 -1.27
CA THR A 510 28.17 2.84 -2.68
C THR A 510 27.71 1.62 -3.50
N ALA A 511 27.00 0.67 -2.89
CA ALA A 511 26.65 -0.63 -3.48
C ALA A 511 25.44 -0.61 -4.47
N TYR A 512 24.89 0.56 -4.77
CA TYR A 512 23.66 0.70 -5.53
C TYR A 512 23.82 0.69 -7.06
N ASN A 513 25.07 0.59 -7.58
CA ASN A 513 25.32 0.62 -9.02
C ASN A 513 25.06 -0.75 -9.67
N PRO A 514 24.16 -0.87 -10.65
CA PRO A 514 23.85 -2.15 -11.29
C PRO A 514 25.01 -2.69 -12.17
N ASN A 515 25.97 -1.84 -12.55
CA ASN A 515 27.11 -2.26 -13.36
C ASN A 515 28.18 -3.01 -12.55
N ASP A 516 28.14 -2.97 -11.24
CA ASP A 516 28.96 -3.84 -10.40
C ASP A 516 28.39 -5.27 -10.36
N CYS A 517 29.24 -6.26 -10.12
CA CYS A 517 28.79 -7.63 -9.90
C CYS A 517 27.95 -7.76 -8.64
N VAL A 518 27.16 -8.82 -8.55
CA VAL A 518 26.24 -9.06 -7.44
C VAL A 518 26.96 -9.03 -6.09
N GLU A 519 28.13 -9.64 -5.98
CA GLU A 519 28.94 -9.73 -4.76
C GLU A 519 29.30 -8.34 -4.20
N ILE A 520 29.74 -7.44 -5.08
CA ILE A 520 30.06 -6.05 -4.71
C ILE A 520 28.80 -5.27 -4.29
N ARG A 521 27.69 -5.54 -4.98
CA ARG A 521 26.39 -4.96 -4.58
C ARG A 521 25.91 -5.47 -3.20
N TRP A 522 26.43 -6.61 -2.72
CA TRP A 522 26.22 -7.10 -1.35
C TRP A 522 27.35 -6.69 -0.38
N GLY A 523 28.25 -5.83 -0.83
CA GLY A 523 29.30 -5.27 0.02
C GLY A 523 30.42 -6.27 0.33
N ALA A 524 30.63 -7.26 -0.51
CA ALA A 524 31.72 -8.20 -0.37
C ALA A 524 33.07 -7.48 -0.50
N ASP A 525 34.02 -7.81 0.38
CA ASP A 525 35.37 -7.30 0.30
C ASP A 525 36.10 -7.82 -0.93
N GLU A 526 36.83 -6.95 -1.62
CA GLU A 526 37.67 -7.34 -2.74
C GLU A 526 38.73 -8.37 -2.30
N GLY A 527 38.85 -9.46 -3.07
CA GLY A 527 39.77 -10.56 -2.76
C GLY A 527 39.23 -11.60 -1.77
N SER A 528 38.00 -11.41 -1.23
CA SER A 528 37.34 -12.43 -0.41
C SER A 528 36.87 -13.62 -1.25
N SER A 529 36.61 -14.76 -0.59
CA SER A 529 36.00 -15.94 -1.22
C SER A 529 34.62 -15.64 -1.79
N GLU A 530 33.88 -14.72 -1.18
CA GLU A 530 32.60 -14.24 -1.66
C GLU A 530 32.71 -13.51 -2.99
N ALA A 531 33.69 -12.59 -3.11
CA ALA A 531 33.93 -11.80 -4.31
C ALA A 531 34.69 -12.56 -5.42
N SER A 532 35.12 -13.82 -5.19
CA SER A 532 35.96 -14.58 -6.13
C SER A 532 35.28 -14.82 -7.50
N THR A 533 33.97 -14.74 -7.59
CA THR A 533 33.19 -14.93 -8.81
C THR A 533 32.88 -13.63 -9.55
N CYS A 534 33.25 -12.49 -8.96
CA CYS A 534 33.03 -11.16 -9.56
C CYS A 534 33.90 -10.94 -10.81
N GLN A 535 33.25 -10.73 -11.95
CA GLN A 535 33.91 -10.50 -13.25
C GLN A 535 33.58 -9.13 -13.86
N ARG A 536 32.75 -8.33 -13.20
CA ARG A 536 32.27 -7.05 -13.73
C ARG A 536 32.32 -5.97 -12.67
N ARG A 537 32.89 -4.82 -13.04
CA ARG A 537 32.93 -3.62 -12.21
C ARG A 537 32.32 -2.45 -13.00
N ALA A 538 31.66 -1.57 -12.29
CA ALA A 538 31.21 -0.31 -12.85
C ALA A 538 32.39 0.51 -13.40
N PRO A 539 32.23 1.33 -14.44
CA PRO A 539 33.28 2.20 -14.97
C PRO A 539 33.89 3.11 -13.90
N ALA A 540 35.18 3.41 -14.01
CA ALA A 540 35.91 4.23 -13.03
C ALA A 540 35.28 5.60 -12.80
N GLU A 541 34.69 6.22 -13.83
CA GLU A 541 33.99 7.49 -13.71
C GLU A 541 32.69 7.38 -12.87
N GLN A 542 32.03 6.23 -12.91
CA GLN A 542 30.87 5.95 -12.07
C GLN A 542 31.28 5.70 -10.63
N HIS A 543 32.37 4.97 -10.40
CA HIS A 543 32.95 4.81 -9.07
C HIS A 543 33.33 6.17 -8.42
N ALA A 544 33.93 7.08 -9.18
CA ALA A 544 34.23 8.44 -8.69
C ALA A 544 32.96 9.19 -8.27
N LYS A 545 31.84 9.03 -9.00
CA LYS A 545 30.53 9.60 -8.62
C LYS A 545 29.97 8.93 -7.35
N LEU A 546 30.07 7.60 -7.22
CA LEU A 546 29.64 6.88 -6.02
C LEU A 546 30.33 7.44 -4.77
N GLU A 547 31.64 7.60 -4.80
CA GLU A 547 32.42 8.18 -3.69
C GLU A 547 32.04 9.65 -3.43
N GLN A 548 31.80 10.45 -4.47
CA GLN A 548 31.33 11.83 -4.31
C GLN A 548 29.95 11.90 -3.62
N TYR A 549 29.05 10.96 -3.91
CA TYR A 549 27.67 10.95 -3.41
C TYR A 549 27.52 10.19 -2.09
N ARG A 550 28.57 9.48 -1.64
CA ARG A 550 28.61 8.68 -0.41
C ARG A 550 28.09 9.44 0.81
N ARG A 551 28.40 10.74 0.92
CA ARG A 551 27.93 11.61 2.02
C ARG A 551 26.42 11.62 2.20
N TRP A 552 25.62 11.48 1.12
CA TRP A 552 24.16 11.46 1.21
C TRP A 552 23.66 10.21 1.92
N PHE A 553 24.34 9.10 1.67
CA PHE A 553 24.04 7.82 2.30
C PHE A 553 24.50 7.79 3.76
N GLN A 554 25.67 8.36 4.08
CA GLN A 554 26.13 8.53 5.46
C GLN A 554 25.18 9.40 6.29
N GLN A 555 24.65 10.45 5.69
CA GLN A 555 23.68 11.34 6.33
C GLN A 555 22.25 10.78 6.28
N THR A 556 22.03 9.70 5.53
CA THR A 556 20.69 9.15 5.24
C THR A 556 19.71 10.20 4.73
N GLN A 557 20.21 11.16 3.94
CA GLN A 557 19.46 12.30 3.42
C GLN A 557 19.69 12.46 1.92
N ARG A 558 18.62 12.56 1.15
CA ARG A 558 18.73 12.85 -0.27
C ARG A 558 19.16 14.32 -0.49
N PRO A 559 19.92 14.59 -1.58
CA PRO A 559 20.21 15.96 -1.95
C PRO A 559 18.91 16.70 -2.29
N SER A 560 18.90 18.00 -2.03
CA SER A 560 17.83 18.88 -2.52
C SER A 560 17.84 18.91 -4.06
N ARG A 561 16.65 19.05 -4.64
CA ARG A 561 16.45 19.23 -6.08
C ARG A 561 16.96 20.57 -6.57
#